data_062c8bbf1d618a166ffac6bac01b67d0
#
_entry.id   062c8bbf1d618a166ffac6bac01b67d0
#
_cell.length_a   1.000
_cell.length_b   1.000
_cell.length_c   1.000
_cell.angle_alpha   90.00
_cell.angle_beta   90.00
_cell.angle_gamma   90.00
#
_symmetry.space_group_name_H-M   'P 1'
#
loop_
_entity.id
_entity.type
_entity.pdbx_description
1 polymer ?
#
loop_
_entity_poly.entity_id
_entity_poly.type
_entity_poly.pdbx_seq_one_letter_code
_entity_poly.pdbx_strand_id
1 'polypeptide(L)'
;VDIVGNPFYGYVKLLCMEKIVITHIGIDEVVTVNKTVTEFDPYTKEYFDNRLKGKDSLIIGAHINDHVVGYLVGYNRFNDGSFYCWMVGVNPDFRGKGVLKTLMDYQEKWARKREYSKIKIKTRNHLREMLTYLVRYGFYFTEVVEYPNIEDNRILLEKKLGAVHLIQKQ
;
A
#
# COMPACT_ATOMS: atom_id res chain seq x y z
N VAL A 1 39.86 32.61 -38.92
CA VAL A 1 39.99 32.27 -37.49
C VAL A 1 38.69 31.62 -37.07
N ASP A 2 38.71 30.28 -36.99
CA ASP A 2 37.56 29.43 -36.71
C ASP A 2 37.21 29.52 -35.25
N ILE A 3 35.95 29.86 -34.93
CA ILE A 3 35.39 29.74 -33.61
C ILE A 3 34.64 28.38 -33.54
N VAL A 4 35.29 27.41 -32.90
CA VAL A 4 34.75 26.09 -32.62
C VAL A 4 33.62 26.23 -31.65
N GLY A 5 32.42 25.83 -32.09
CA GLY A 5 31.20 25.75 -31.27
C GLY A 5 31.36 24.71 -30.17
N ASN A 6 31.02 25.11 -28.96
CA ASN A 6 31.00 24.23 -27.78
C ASN A 6 29.67 23.43 -27.74
N PRO A 7 29.68 22.11 -27.88
CA PRO A 7 28.46 21.32 -27.79
C PRO A 7 28.23 20.82 -26.36
N PHE A 8 27.99 21.72 -25.42
CA PHE A 8 27.37 21.32 -24.14
C PHE A 8 25.86 21.54 -24.20
N TYR A 9 25.21 20.85 -25.09
CA TYR A 9 23.80 20.51 -24.86
C TYR A 9 23.74 19.37 -23.81
N GLY A 10 23.83 19.77 -22.56
CA GLY A 10 23.48 18.92 -21.46
C GLY A 10 22.01 18.49 -21.64
N TYR A 11 21.78 17.23 -21.95
CA TYR A 11 20.49 16.58 -21.82
C TYR A 11 20.09 16.68 -20.34
N VAL A 12 19.38 17.73 -19.97
CA VAL A 12 18.54 17.72 -18.78
C VAL A 12 17.45 16.71 -19.10
N LYS A 13 17.68 15.45 -18.73
CA LYS A 13 16.64 14.45 -18.66
C LYS A 13 15.69 14.95 -17.58
N LEU A 14 14.68 15.71 -18.00
CA LEU A 14 13.55 16.05 -17.15
C LEU A 14 12.99 14.70 -16.72
N LEU A 15 13.31 14.27 -15.48
CA LEU A 15 12.68 13.14 -14.84
C LEU A 15 11.20 13.50 -14.73
N CYS A 16 10.44 13.17 -15.76
CA CYS A 16 9.00 13.20 -15.72
C CYS A 16 8.63 12.14 -14.66
N MET A 17 8.40 12.58 -13.43
CA MET A 17 7.92 11.68 -12.39
C MET A 17 6.58 11.12 -12.88
N GLU A 18 6.57 9.84 -13.21
CA GLU A 18 5.35 9.15 -13.65
C GLU A 18 4.28 9.38 -12.58
N LYS A 19 3.18 10.01 -12.99
CA LYS A 19 2.09 10.35 -12.08
C LYS A 19 1.41 9.07 -11.62
N ILE A 20 1.40 8.84 -10.29
CA ILE A 20 0.66 7.74 -9.68
C ILE A 20 -0.76 8.22 -9.40
N VAL A 21 -1.75 7.53 -9.96
CA VAL A 21 -3.17 7.82 -9.75
C VAL A 21 -3.81 6.67 -8.98
N ILE A 22 -4.54 6.99 -7.90
CA ILE A 22 -5.28 5.99 -7.12
C ILE A 22 -6.75 6.02 -7.52
N THR A 23 -7.28 4.84 -7.83
CA THR A 23 -8.71 4.65 -8.09
C THR A 23 -9.26 3.45 -7.32
N HIS A 24 -10.58 3.39 -7.14
CA HIS A 24 -11.23 2.13 -6.77
C HIS A 24 -11.16 1.17 -7.94
N ILE A 25 -10.85 -0.09 -7.68
CA ILE A 25 -10.71 -1.16 -8.67
C ILE A 25 -11.54 -2.39 -8.29
N GLY A 26 -11.73 -3.29 -9.23
CA GLY A 26 -12.37 -4.57 -8.99
C GLY A 26 -11.39 -5.64 -8.50
N ILE A 27 -11.94 -6.75 -8.00
CA ILE A 27 -11.12 -7.90 -7.52
C ILE A 27 -10.34 -8.54 -8.68
N ASP A 28 -10.84 -8.51 -9.91
CA ASP A 28 -10.13 -9.07 -11.06
C ASP A 28 -8.80 -8.36 -11.32
N GLU A 29 -8.78 -7.04 -11.14
CA GLU A 29 -7.56 -6.22 -11.25
C GLU A 29 -6.60 -6.51 -10.07
N VAL A 30 -7.14 -6.65 -8.84
CA VAL A 30 -6.36 -7.08 -7.67
C VAL A 30 -5.67 -8.41 -7.95
N VAL A 31 -6.40 -9.42 -8.43
CA VAL A 31 -5.87 -10.75 -8.74
C VAL A 31 -4.79 -10.68 -9.83
N THR A 32 -4.99 -9.84 -10.84
CA THR A 32 -4.01 -9.63 -11.92
C THR A 32 -2.68 -9.12 -11.38
N VAL A 33 -2.70 -8.09 -10.54
CA VAL A 33 -1.48 -7.55 -9.93
C VAL A 33 -0.90 -8.54 -8.91
N ASN A 34 -1.76 -9.22 -8.12
CA ASN A 34 -1.30 -10.17 -7.10
C ASN A 34 -0.43 -11.29 -7.69
N LYS A 35 -0.73 -11.75 -8.91
CA LYS A 35 0.06 -12.77 -9.61
C LYS A 35 1.49 -12.32 -9.92
N THR A 36 1.77 -11.03 -9.94
CA THR A 36 3.12 -10.49 -10.16
C THR A 36 3.92 -10.36 -8.86
N VAL A 37 3.27 -10.46 -7.69
CA VAL A 37 3.88 -10.28 -6.37
C VAL A 37 4.29 -11.65 -5.85
N THR A 38 5.55 -12.00 -6.00
CA THR A 38 6.09 -13.34 -5.71
C THR A 38 6.06 -13.73 -4.23
N GLU A 39 5.93 -12.75 -3.32
CA GLU A 39 5.82 -12.98 -1.88
C GLU A 39 4.44 -13.44 -1.42
N PHE A 40 3.45 -13.41 -2.31
CA PHE A 40 2.08 -13.84 -2.02
C PHE A 40 1.73 -15.14 -2.73
N ASP A 41 0.85 -15.91 -2.08
CA ASP A 41 0.20 -17.01 -2.75
C ASP A 41 -0.73 -16.49 -3.86
N PRO A 42 -0.90 -17.23 -4.97
CA PRO A 42 -1.79 -16.81 -6.06
C PRO A 42 -3.26 -17.01 -5.63
N TYR A 43 -3.81 -16.05 -4.91
CA TYR A 43 -5.20 -16.08 -4.47
C TYR A 43 -6.17 -15.92 -5.64
N THR A 44 -7.30 -16.64 -5.56
CA THR A 44 -8.38 -16.57 -6.55
C THR A 44 -9.33 -15.40 -6.24
N LYS A 45 -10.11 -14.97 -7.23
CA LYS A 45 -11.19 -13.99 -7.04
C LYS A 45 -12.16 -14.43 -5.96
N GLU A 46 -12.57 -15.69 -5.97
CA GLU A 46 -13.49 -16.26 -4.99
C GLU A 46 -12.96 -16.13 -3.55
N TYR A 47 -11.66 -16.31 -3.33
CA TYR A 47 -11.04 -16.12 -2.03
C TYR A 47 -11.21 -14.68 -1.51
N PHE A 48 -11.03 -13.68 -2.38
CA PHE A 48 -11.26 -12.27 -2.02
C PHE A 48 -12.73 -12.00 -1.75
N ASP A 49 -13.63 -12.43 -2.65
CA ASP A 49 -15.06 -12.19 -2.56
C ASP A 49 -15.63 -12.78 -1.24
N ASN A 50 -15.27 -14.02 -0.92
CA ASN A 50 -15.69 -14.68 0.33
C ASN A 50 -15.16 -13.94 1.57
N ARG A 51 -13.93 -13.44 1.52
CA ARG A 51 -13.30 -12.72 2.64
C ARG A 51 -13.95 -11.37 2.90
N LEU A 52 -14.38 -10.68 1.88
CA LEU A 52 -14.89 -9.31 1.93
C LEU A 52 -16.41 -9.23 2.02
N LYS A 53 -17.10 -10.32 1.78
CA LYS A 53 -18.57 -10.38 1.76
C LYS A 53 -19.19 -9.76 3.02
N GLY A 54 -20.04 -8.75 2.82
CA GLY A 54 -20.76 -8.08 3.90
C GLY A 54 -19.89 -7.19 4.81
N LYS A 55 -18.66 -6.87 4.42
CA LYS A 55 -17.75 -6.03 5.23
C LYS A 55 -17.56 -4.66 4.62
N ASP A 56 -17.44 -3.65 5.48
CA ASP A 56 -16.96 -2.33 5.06
C ASP A 56 -15.50 -2.48 4.61
N SER A 57 -15.25 -2.29 3.31
CA SER A 57 -13.98 -2.59 2.67
C SER A 57 -13.50 -1.46 1.79
N LEU A 58 -12.18 -1.38 1.62
CA LEU A 58 -11.50 -0.50 0.67
C LEU A 58 -10.70 -1.36 -0.30
N ILE A 59 -10.97 -1.20 -1.59
CA ILE A 59 -10.25 -1.89 -2.67
C ILE A 59 -9.78 -0.82 -3.65
N ILE A 60 -8.48 -0.58 -3.71
CA ILE A 60 -7.88 0.46 -4.53
C ILE A 60 -6.68 -0.05 -5.33
N GLY A 61 -6.48 0.57 -6.48
CA GLY A 61 -5.33 0.34 -7.36
C GLY A 61 -4.53 1.61 -7.57
N ALA A 62 -3.23 1.45 -7.70
CA ALA A 62 -2.32 2.50 -8.15
C ALA A 62 -2.03 2.32 -9.63
N HIS A 63 -2.25 3.37 -10.41
CA HIS A 63 -2.05 3.38 -11.85
C HIS A 63 -0.83 4.22 -12.22
N ILE A 64 -0.04 3.71 -13.16
CA ILE A 64 1.01 4.42 -13.88
C ILE A 64 0.75 4.17 -15.37
N ASN A 65 0.62 5.24 -16.17
CA ASN A 65 0.33 5.16 -17.60
C ASN A 65 -0.86 4.22 -17.91
N ASP A 66 -1.96 4.39 -17.17
CA ASP A 66 -3.22 3.62 -17.29
C ASP A 66 -3.12 2.12 -16.91
N HIS A 67 -1.96 1.65 -16.48
CA HIS A 67 -1.78 0.28 -15.99
C HIS A 67 -1.86 0.22 -14.47
N VAL A 68 -2.62 -0.75 -13.93
CA VAL A 68 -2.64 -1.02 -12.48
C VAL A 68 -1.33 -1.71 -12.11
N VAL A 69 -0.49 -1.02 -11.33
CA VAL A 69 0.85 -1.49 -10.95
C VAL A 69 0.98 -1.86 -9.48
N GLY A 70 -0.06 -1.57 -8.70
CA GLY A 70 -0.12 -1.90 -7.29
C GLY A 70 -1.56 -1.88 -6.81
N TYR A 71 -1.84 -2.56 -5.69
CA TYR A 71 -3.16 -2.60 -5.10
C TYR A 71 -3.09 -2.59 -3.58
N LEU A 72 -4.20 -2.20 -2.95
CA LEU A 72 -4.43 -2.32 -1.53
C LEU A 72 -5.86 -2.79 -1.28
N VAL A 73 -5.99 -3.81 -0.42
CA VAL A 73 -7.28 -4.32 0.06
C VAL A 73 -7.28 -4.27 1.58
N GLY A 74 -8.27 -3.60 2.14
CA GLY A 74 -8.50 -3.56 3.57
C GLY A 74 -9.98 -3.65 3.90
N TYR A 75 -10.31 -3.99 5.14
CA TYR A 75 -11.69 -4.09 5.59
C TYR A 75 -11.80 -3.96 7.12
N ASN A 76 -12.99 -3.64 7.59
CA ASN A 76 -13.31 -3.67 9.01
C ASN A 76 -13.35 -5.13 9.49
N ARG A 77 -12.27 -5.58 10.09
CA ARG A 77 -12.10 -6.97 10.54
C ARG A 77 -12.54 -7.20 11.97
N PHE A 78 -12.24 -6.23 12.85
CA PHE A 78 -12.27 -6.46 14.30
C PHE A 78 -13.47 -5.79 14.97
N ASN A 79 -14.17 -4.88 14.31
CA ASN A 79 -15.27 -4.05 14.84
C ASN A 79 -14.87 -3.30 16.15
N ASP A 80 -13.60 -2.89 16.26
CA ASP A 80 -13.00 -2.25 17.43
C ASP A 80 -12.53 -0.80 17.12
N GLY A 81 -13.07 -0.21 16.05
CA GLY A 81 -12.65 1.11 15.57
C GLY A 81 -11.35 1.10 14.80
N SER A 82 -10.78 -0.07 14.51
CA SER A 82 -9.61 -0.19 13.64
C SER A 82 -9.98 -0.61 12.22
N PHE A 83 -9.26 -0.10 11.22
CA PHE A 83 -9.29 -0.60 9.86
C PHE A 83 -8.12 -1.55 9.62
N TYR A 84 -8.38 -2.72 9.06
CA TYR A 84 -7.36 -3.73 8.80
C TYR A 84 -6.89 -3.67 7.36
N CYS A 85 -5.64 -3.24 7.15
CA CYS A 85 -4.94 -3.39 5.88
C CYS A 85 -4.60 -4.86 5.69
N TRP A 86 -5.41 -5.55 4.90
CA TRP A 86 -5.26 -7.00 4.75
C TRP A 86 -4.17 -7.37 3.76
N MET A 87 -4.20 -6.75 2.58
CA MET A 87 -3.21 -7.00 1.54
C MET A 87 -2.81 -5.71 0.85
N VAL A 88 -1.53 -5.55 0.61
CA VAL A 88 -0.98 -4.50 -0.24
C VAL A 88 0.17 -5.09 -1.04
N GLY A 89 0.12 -4.93 -2.36
CA GLY A 89 1.11 -5.47 -3.29
C GLY A 89 1.47 -4.46 -4.35
N VAL A 90 2.73 -4.46 -4.75
CA VAL A 90 3.27 -3.64 -5.84
C VAL A 90 4.03 -4.56 -6.79
N ASN A 91 3.69 -4.50 -8.07
CA ASN A 91 4.43 -5.19 -9.11
C ASN A 91 5.92 -4.87 -8.98
N PRO A 92 6.82 -5.86 -8.94
CA PRO A 92 8.25 -5.67 -8.73
C PRO A 92 8.90 -4.62 -9.64
N ASP A 93 8.48 -4.52 -10.90
CA ASP A 93 9.01 -3.58 -11.89
C ASP A 93 8.71 -2.11 -11.56
N PHE A 94 7.76 -1.87 -10.66
CA PHE A 94 7.32 -0.54 -10.24
C PHE A 94 7.66 -0.21 -8.78
N ARG A 95 8.43 -1.06 -8.11
CA ARG A 95 8.93 -0.79 -6.75
C ARG A 95 9.93 0.37 -6.75
N GLY A 96 10.10 1.01 -5.60
CA GLY A 96 11.00 2.18 -5.47
C GLY A 96 10.46 3.49 -6.06
N LYS A 97 9.32 3.47 -6.78
CA LYS A 97 8.71 4.66 -7.40
C LYS A 97 7.67 5.38 -6.51
N GLY A 98 7.50 4.97 -5.25
CA GLY A 98 6.55 5.59 -4.32
C GLY A 98 5.13 5.00 -4.37
N VAL A 99 4.87 3.95 -5.14
CA VAL A 99 3.55 3.32 -5.31
C VAL A 99 2.98 2.86 -3.96
N LEU A 100 3.75 2.11 -3.17
CA LEU A 100 3.33 1.65 -1.85
C LEU A 100 2.94 2.81 -0.94
N LYS A 101 3.77 3.85 -0.89
CA LYS A 101 3.50 5.04 -0.07
C LYS A 101 2.20 5.71 -0.47
N THR A 102 1.95 5.88 -1.77
CA THR A 102 0.74 6.53 -2.30
C THR A 102 -0.52 5.73 -1.93
N LEU A 103 -0.48 4.39 -2.02
CA LEU A 103 -1.57 3.52 -1.58
C LEU A 103 -1.85 3.65 -0.07
N MET A 104 -0.80 3.62 0.75
CA MET A 104 -0.91 3.74 2.20
C MET A 104 -1.42 5.12 2.63
N ASP A 105 -0.94 6.19 2.01
CA ASP A 105 -1.41 7.56 2.27
C ASP A 105 -2.90 7.72 1.92
N TYR A 106 -3.34 7.12 0.82
CA TYR A 106 -4.76 7.11 0.44
C TYR A 106 -5.61 6.39 1.47
N GLN A 107 -5.18 5.17 1.88
CA GLN A 107 -5.88 4.39 2.92
C GLN A 107 -6.01 5.17 4.22
N GLU A 108 -4.96 5.85 4.68
CA GLU A 108 -5.03 6.65 5.91
C GLU A 108 -6.05 7.79 5.82
N LYS A 109 -6.04 8.52 4.71
CA LYS A 109 -7.01 9.61 4.47
C LYS A 109 -8.44 9.09 4.43
N TRP A 110 -8.64 7.96 3.75
CA TRP A 110 -9.95 7.31 3.65
C TRP A 110 -10.42 6.79 5.02
N ALA A 111 -9.55 6.12 5.77
CA ALA A 111 -9.87 5.59 7.09
C ALA A 111 -10.21 6.71 8.10
N ARG A 112 -9.48 7.83 8.09
CA ARG A 112 -9.81 9.00 8.90
C ARG A 112 -11.19 9.58 8.58
N LYS A 113 -11.54 9.69 7.29
CA LYS A 113 -12.88 10.17 6.87
C LYS A 113 -14.00 9.24 7.31
N ARG A 114 -13.70 7.97 7.54
CA ARG A 114 -14.61 6.95 8.05
C ARG A 114 -14.54 6.76 9.56
N GLU A 115 -13.86 7.69 10.26
CA GLU A 115 -13.75 7.74 11.73
C GLU A 115 -13.06 6.51 12.35
N TYR A 116 -12.26 5.77 11.57
CA TYR A 116 -11.38 4.75 12.14
C TYR A 116 -10.28 5.42 12.97
N SER A 117 -10.04 4.91 14.17
CA SER A 117 -9.05 5.46 15.12
C SER A 117 -7.62 4.99 14.82
N LYS A 118 -7.47 3.86 14.12
CA LYS A 118 -6.18 3.26 13.81
C LYS A 118 -6.26 2.30 12.61
N ILE A 119 -5.09 2.04 12.02
CA ILE A 119 -4.89 0.99 11.02
C ILE A 119 -4.10 -0.14 11.66
N LYS A 120 -4.53 -1.38 11.44
CA LYS A 120 -3.82 -2.59 11.83
C LYS A 120 -3.31 -3.32 10.60
N ILE A 121 -2.13 -3.90 10.71
CA ILE A 121 -1.50 -4.74 9.68
C ILE A 121 -0.94 -5.99 10.33
N LYS A 122 -0.98 -7.11 9.60
CA LYS A 122 -0.28 -8.34 9.96
C LYS A 122 0.62 -8.76 8.83
N THR A 123 1.92 -8.90 9.08
CA THR A 123 2.92 -9.31 8.10
C THR A 123 3.73 -10.50 8.59
N ARG A 124 4.61 -11.05 7.76
CA ARG A 124 5.50 -12.17 8.08
C ARG A 124 6.86 -11.66 8.55
N ASN A 125 7.49 -12.37 9.50
CA ASN A 125 8.78 -11.95 10.06
C ASN A 125 9.92 -11.94 9.02
N HIS A 126 9.89 -12.82 8.02
CA HIS A 126 10.90 -12.82 6.95
C HIS A 126 10.76 -11.67 5.95
N LEU A 127 9.62 -10.96 5.90
CA LEU A 127 9.43 -9.82 5.01
C LEU A 127 10.09 -8.55 5.60
N ARG A 128 11.42 -8.58 5.70
CA ARG A 128 12.23 -7.58 6.43
C ARG A 128 12.09 -6.18 5.85
N GLU A 129 12.03 -6.05 4.54
CA GLU A 129 11.84 -4.76 3.87
C GLU A 129 10.48 -4.14 4.20
N MET A 130 9.41 -4.96 4.21
CA MET A 130 8.09 -4.51 4.59
C MET A 130 8.04 -4.08 6.06
N LEU A 131 8.65 -4.84 6.98
CA LEU A 131 8.74 -4.46 8.39
C LEU A 131 9.47 -3.13 8.56
N THR A 132 10.61 -2.95 7.90
CA THR A 132 11.37 -1.70 7.91
C THR A 132 10.53 -0.53 7.37
N TYR A 133 9.82 -0.75 6.27
CA TYR A 133 8.92 0.26 5.70
C TYR A 133 7.82 0.65 6.70
N LEU A 134 7.13 -0.32 7.28
CA LEU A 134 6.02 -0.07 8.21
C LEU A 134 6.47 0.72 9.45
N VAL A 135 7.63 0.37 10.03
CA VAL A 135 8.19 1.11 11.16
C VAL A 135 8.48 2.56 10.77
N ARG A 136 9.14 2.79 9.64
CA ARG A 136 9.42 4.15 9.13
C ARG A 136 8.16 4.92 8.77
N TYR A 137 7.13 4.22 8.33
CA TYR A 137 5.81 4.80 8.02
C TYR A 137 4.99 5.14 9.27
N GLY A 138 5.47 4.75 10.48
CA GLY A 138 4.90 5.10 11.77
C GLY A 138 4.01 4.04 12.42
N PHE A 139 4.16 2.77 12.02
CA PHE A 139 3.54 1.65 12.71
C PHE A 139 4.37 1.20 13.90
N TYR A 140 3.69 0.75 14.95
CA TYR A 140 4.27 0.13 16.15
C TYR A 140 3.95 -1.36 16.19
N PHE A 141 4.91 -2.16 16.65
CA PHE A 141 4.68 -3.57 16.94
C PHE A 141 3.73 -3.73 18.12
N THR A 142 2.75 -4.60 18.01
CA THR A 142 1.77 -4.85 19.08
C THR A 142 1.77 -6.29 19.55
N GLU A 143 2.04 -7.26 18.65
CA GLU A 143 1.99 -8.67 18.98
C GLU A 143 2.85 -9.48 18.01
N VAL A 144 3.39 -10.60 18.50
CA VAL A 144 4.04 -11.63 17.70
C VAL A 144 3.27 -12.94 17.90
N VAL A 145 2.78 -13.50 16.80
CA VAL A 145 2.22 -14.86 16.80
C VAL A 145 3.31 -15.81 16.35
N GLU A 146 3.71 -16.70 17.27
CA GLU A 146 4.80 -17.64 17.05
C GLU A 146 4.36 -18.82 16.16
N TYR A 147 5.29 -19.25 15.33
CA TYR A 147 5.22 -20.44 14.48
C TYR A 147 6.46 -21.31 14.74
N PRO A 148 6.45 -22.62 14.39
CA PRO A 148 7.59 -23.49 14.59
C PRO A 148 8.89 -22.95 13.97
N ASN A 149 8.80 -22.28 12.82
CA ASN A 149 9.91 -21.57 12.21
C ASN A 149 9.77 -20.07 12.51
N ILE A 150 10.78 -19.47 13.12
CA ILE A 150 10.79 -18.05 13.50
C ILE A 150 10.54 -17.09 12.31
N GLU A 151 10.98 -17.47 11.11
CA GLU A 151 10.77 -16.69 9.89
C GLU A 151 9.28 -16.59 9.53
N ASP A 152 8.49 -17.60 9.90
CA ASP A 152 7.06 -17.67 9.63
C ASP A 152 6.20 -16.94 10.66
N ASN A 153 6.80 -16.49 11.77
CA ASN A 153 6.08 -15.70 12.77
C ASN A 153 5.29 -14.57 12.11
N ARG A 154 4.10 -14.33 12.64
CA ARG A 154 3.28 -13.19 12.22
C ARG A 154 3.50 -12.02 13.16
N ILE A 155 3.85 -10.91 12.56
CA ILE A 155 4.06 -9.65 13.28
C ILE A 155 2.82 -8.79 13.09
N LEU A 156 2.18 -8.41 14.18
CA LEU A 156 1.05 -7.49 14.18
C LEU A 156 1.56 -6.09 14.51
N LEU A 157 1.10 -5.14 13.72
CA LEU A 157 1.45 -3.72 13.90
C LEU A 157 0.19 -2.87 13.85
N GLU A 158 0.23 -1.73 14.55
CA GLU A 158 -0.81 -0.73 14.45
C GLU A 158 -0.23 0.69 14.31
N LYS A 159 -0.98 1.54 13.63
CA LYS A 159 -0.73 2.98 13.53
C LYS A 159 -1.98 3.73 13.94
N LYS A 160 -1.87 4.60 14.95
CA LYS A 160 -2.95 5.48 15.36
C LYS A 160 -3.18 6.56 14.29
N LEU A 161 -4.43 6.79 13.97
CA LEU A 161 -4.85 7.88 13.13
C LEU A 161 -5.24 9.04 14.05
N GLY A 162 -4.50 10.15 14.02
CA GLY A 162 -4.86 11.34 14.80
C GLY A 162 -6.27 11.83 14.44
N ALA A 163 -6.95 12.47 15.41
CA ALA A 163 -8.25 13.08 15.17
C ALA A 163 -8.18 14.06 13.98
N VAL A 164 -9.17 14.01 13.11
CA VAL A 164 -9.34 15.04 12.06
C VAL A 164 -9.68 16.34 12.79
N HIS A 165 -8.73 17.24 12.91
CA HIS A 165 -9.05 18.62 13.30
C HIS A 165 -9.83 19.22 12.12
N LEU A 166 -11.14 19.20 12.22
CA LEU A 166 -11.99 20.05 11.39
C LEU A 166 -11.62 21.48 11.74
N ILE A 167 -10.80 22.10 10.90
CA ILE A 167 -10.64 23.55 10.93
C ILE A 167 -12.01 24.10 10.51
N GLN A 168 -12.83 24.43 11.51
CA GLN A 168 -14.00 25.26 11.28
C GLN A 168 -13.47 26.61 10.80
N LYS A 169 -13.59 26.88 9.51
CA LYS A 169 -13.46 28.24 8.98
C LYS A 169 -14.63 29.04 9.57
N GLN A 170 -14.32 29.91 10.53
CA GLN A 170 -15.14 31.03 10.88
C GLN A 170 -15.12 32.06 9.76
#